data_4baee0e4e645a4fb59c66b0b70ad3dd5
#
_entry.id   4baee0e4e645a4fb59c66b0b70ad3dd5
#
_cell.length_a   1.000
_cell.length_b   1.000
_cell.length_c   1.000
_cell.angle_alpha   90.00
_cell.angle_beta   90.00
_cell.angle_gamma   90.00
#
_symmetry.space_group_name_H-M   'P 1'
#
loop_
_entity.id
_entity.type
_entity.pdbx_description
1 polymer ?
#
loop_
_entity_poly.entity_id
_entity_poly.type
_entity_poly.pdbx_seq_one_letter_code
_entity_poly.pdbx_strand_id
1 'polypeptide(L)'
;MIPVPSGIRVWLATGHTDMRRGMNSLALLVQEAFRRDPHGGDLYVFRGKNGKLIKILWHDGLGMSLYAKRLERGRFIWPSATAGVVSISASQLAYMLDGIDWRNPHHSWRPSVAG
;
A
#
# COMPACT_ATOMS: atom_id res chain seq x y z
N MET A 1 8.94 -8.00 0.90
CA MET A 1 8.47 -7.55 -0.43
C MET A 1 9.68 -7.28 -1.29
N ILE A 2 9.60 -7.56 -2.57
CA ILE A 2 10.73 -7.32 -3.46
C ILE A 2 10.98 -5.82 -3.65
N PRO A 3 12.20 -5.43 -3.98
CA PRO A 3 12.50 -4.03 -4.20
C PRO A 3 11.68 -3.44 -5.34
N VAL A 4 11.21 -2.21 -5.16
CA VAL A 4 10.42 -1.50 -6.16
C VAL A 4 11.36 -0.60 -6.95
N PRO A 5 11.34 -0.65 -8.30
CA PRO A 5 12.16 0.23 -9.11
C PRO A 5 11.84 1.70 -8.84
N SER A 6 12.82 2.58 -9.01
CA SER A 6 12.59 4.00 -8.86
C SER A 6 11.62 4.50 -9.95
N GLY A 7 10.86 5.52 -9.64
CA GLY A 7 9.89 6.08 -10.58
C GLY A 7 8.53 5.40 -10.57
N ILE A 8 8.38 4.30 -9.84
CA ILE A 8 7.11 3.61 -9.69
C ILE A 8 6.23 4.39 -8.72
N ARG A 9 5.00 4.60 -9.09
CA ARG A 9 4.02 5.24 -8.21
C ARG A 9 3.30 4.23 -7.38
N VAL A 10 2.88 4.65 -6.19
CA VAL A 10 2.10 3.84 -5.27
C VAL A 10 0.75 4.51 -5.08
N TRP A 11 -0.31 3.80 -5.39
CA TRP A 11 -1.68 4.28 -5.25
C TRP A 11 -2.36 3.54 -4.11
N LEU A 12 -2.96 4.31 -3.21
CA LEU A 12 -3.53 3.78 -1.99
C LEU A 12 -5.03 4.02 -1.97
N ALA A 13 -5.80 2.94 -1.88
CA ALA A 13 -7.24 3.04 -1.66
C ALA A 13 -7.49 3.21 -0.17
N THR A 14 -8.00 4.36 0.23
CA THR A 14 -8.16 4.69 1.65
C THR A 14 -9.41 4.08 2.27
N GLY A 15 -10.40 3.75 1.46
CA GLY A 15 -11.59 3.03 1.93
C GLY A 15 -11.30 1.54 2.10
N HIS A 16 -12.23 0.85 2.76
CA HIS A 16 -12.06 -0.57 3.02
C HIS A 16 -12.27 -1.40 1.76
N THR A 17 -11.43 -2.41 1.58
CA THR A 17 -11.57 -3.40 0.51
C THR A 17 -11.81 -4.76 1.15
N ASP A 18 -12.63 -5.59 0.52
CA ASP A 18 -12.82 -6.96 0.97
C ASP A 18 -11.52 -7.73 0.77
N MET A 19 -10.89 -8.10 1.85
CA MET A 19 -9.58 -8.74 1.85
C MET A 19 -9.60 -10.20 1.38
N ARG A 20 -10.78 -10.74 1.06
CA ARG A 20 -10.89 -12.06 0.44
C ARG A 20 -10.61 -12.01 -1.07
N ARG A 21 -10.57 -10.83 -1.65
CA ARG A 21 -10.30 -10.66 -3.07
C ARG A 21 -8.88 -11.08 -3.41
N GLY A 22 -8.75 -11.83 -4.50
CA GLY A 22 -7.46 -12.24 -5.04
C GLY A 22 -6.99 -11.34 -6.17
N MET A 23 -5.96 -11.77 -6.89
CA MET A 23 -5.30 -10.97 -7.92
C MET A 23 -6.26 -10.44 -8.99
N ASN A 24 -7.09 -11.32 -9.55
CA ASN A 24 -7.97 -10.92 -10.65
C ASN A 24 -9.03 -9.92 -10.20
N SER A 25 -9.60 -10.16 -9.05
CA SER A 25 -10.63 -9.29 -8.49
C SER A 25 -10.06 -7.94 -8.10
N LEU A 26 -8.85 -7.89 -7.54
CA LEU A 26 -8.19 -6.64 -7.20
C LEU A 26 -7.74 -5.88 -8.46
N ALA A 27 -7.29 -6.59 -9.49
CA ALA A 27 -6.96 -5.96 -10.78
C ALA A 27 -8.19 -5.28 -11.39
N LEU A 28 -9.34 -5.94 -11.32
CA LEU A 28 -10.58 -5.35 -11.80
C LEU A 28 -10.94 -4.09 -10.99
N LEU A 29 -10.74 -4.14 -9.69
CA LEU A 29 -10.99 -2.99 -8.81
C LEU A 29 -10.07 -1.82 -9.16
N VAL A 30 -8.81 -2.07 -9.55
CA VAL A 30 -7.91 -1.03 -10.04
C VAL A 30 -8.50 -0.34 -11.27
N GLN A 31 -9.01 -1.12 -12.22
CA GLN A 31 -9.62 -0.54 -13.41
C GLN A 31 -10.87 0.27 -13.08
N GLU A 32 -11.72 -0.25 -12.23
CA GLU A 32 -13.03 0.35 -11.95
C GLU A 32 -12.96 1.51 -10.97
N ALA A 33 -12.23 1.34 -9.88
CA ALA A 33 -12.22 2.33 -8.80
C ALA A 33 -11.06 3.30 -8.89
N PHE A 34 -9.87 2.81 -9.27
CA PHE A 34 -8.70 3.69 -9.41
C PHE A 34 -8.63 4.31 -10.79
N ARG A 35 -9.36 3.76 -11.77
CA ARG A 35 -9.33 4.21 -13.17
C ARG A 35 -7.93 4.15 -13.75
N ARG A 36 -7.20 3.09 -13.44
CA ARG A 36 -5.83 2.89 -13.85
C ARG A 36 -5.64 1.49 -14.45
N ASP A 37 -4.49 1.30 -15.09
CA ASP A 37 -4.13 0.01 -15.67
C ASP A 37 -3.38 -0.82 -14.65
N PRO A 38 -3.93 -1.95 -14.17
CA PRO A 38 -3.25 -2.79 -13.20
C PRO A 38 -1.96 -3.43 -13.74
N HIS A 39 -1.75 -3.41 -15.06
CA HIS A 39 -0.54 -3.95 -15.70
C HIS A 39 0.51 -2.87 -15.98
N GLY A 40 0.25 -1.64 -15.58
CA GLY A 40 1.11 -0.50 -15.93
C GLY A 40 2.37 -0.34 -15.09
N GLY A 41 2.59 -1.21 -14.12
CA GLY A 41 3.82 -1.19 -13.32
C GLY A 41 3.74 -0.44 -12.00
N ASP A 42 2.66 0.28 -11.75
CA ASP A 42 2.45 0.94 -10.47
C ASP A 42 1.99 -0.05 -9.41
N LEU A 43 2.20 0.29 -8.15
CA LEU A 43 1.70 -0.48 -7.02
C LEU A 43 0.33 0.02 -6.59
N TYR A 44 -0.54 -0.91 -6.24
CA TYR A 44 -1.89 -0.60 -5.75
C TYR A 44 -2.09 -1.21 -4.39
N VAL A 45 -2.38 -0.37 -3.40
CA VAL A 45 -2.44 -0.74 -1.99
C VAL A 45 -3.89 -0.73 -1.53
N PHE A 46 -4.30 -1.80 -0.88
CA PHE A 46 -5.67 -1.99 -0.40
C PHE A 46 -5.69 -2.19 1.10
N ARG A 47 -6.70 -1.63 1.73
CA ARG A 47 -6.85 -1.61 3.17
C ARG A 47 -7.94 -2.57 3.62
N GLY A 48 -7.63 -3.40 4.61
CA GLY A 48 -8.63 -4.20 5.29
C GLY A 48 -9.47 -3.37 6.27
N LYS A 49 -10.62 -3.90 6.66
CA LYS A 49 -11.60 -3.18 7.46
C LYS A 49 -11.05 -2.68 8.79
N ASN A 50 -10.29 -3.51 9.49
CA ASN A 50 -9.76 -3.12 10.81
C ASN A 50 -8.40 -2.42 10.75
N GLY A 51 -7.87 -2.19 9.55
CA GLY A 51 -6.60 -1.48 9.39
C GLY A 51 -5.35 -2.29 9.68
N LYS A 52 -5.49 -3.58 10.00
CA LYS A 52 -4.35 -4.44 10.34
C LYS A 52 -3.79 -5.23 9.16
N LEU A 53 -4.55 -5.32 8.08
CA LEU A 53 -4.18 -6.09 6.90
C LEU A 53 -4.05 -5.17 5.71
N ILE A 54 -2.94 -5.30 5.01
CA ILE A 54 -2.66 -4.60 3.77
C ILE A 54 -2.44 -5.61 2.67
N LYS A 55 -2.95 -5.34 1.48
CA LYS A 55 -2.62 -6.09 0.28
C LYS A 55 -2.08 -5.14 -0.77
N ILE A 56 -1.07 -5.59 -1.49
CA ILE A 56 -0.42 -4.79 -2.54
C ILE A 56 -0.41 -5.61 -3.83
N LEU A 57 -0.97 -5.04 -4.87
CA LEU A 57 -1.00 -5.63 -6.20
C LEU A 57 0.03 -4.92 -7.08
N TRP A 58 0.85 -5.69 -7.78
CA TRP A 58 1.91 -5.14 -8.63
C TRP A 58 2.21 -6.05 -9.80
N HIS A 59 2.25 -5.45 -10.99
CA HIS A 59 2.68 -6.14 -12.20
C HIS A 59 4.08 -5.62 -12.58
N ASP A 60 5.06 -6.51 -12.59
CA ASP A 60 6.47 -6.15 -12.76
C ASP A 60 6.96 -6.22 -14.22
N GLY A 61 6.05 -6.37 -15.16
CA GLY A 61 6.37 -6.54 -16.58
C GLY A 61 6.41 -8.01 -17.01
N LEU A 62 6.51 -8.93 -16.06
CA LEU A 62 6.51 -10.37 -16.33
C LEU A 62 5.26 -11.05 -15.79
N GLY A 63 4.79 -10.61 -14.66
CA GLY A 63 3.65 -11.23 -14.02
C GLY A 63 3.07 -10.36 -12.93
N MET A 64 1.89 -10.76 -12.47
CA MET A 64 1.19 -10.09 -11.40
C MET A 64 1.57 -10.70 -10.07
N SER A 65 1.91 -9.85 -9.10
CA SER A 65 2.21 -10.26 -7.73
C SER A 65 1.18 -9.69 -6.77
N LEU A 66 0.84 -10.46 -5.78
CA LEU A 66 -0.01 -10.02 -4.68
C LEU A 66 0.71 -10.27 -3.37
N TYR A 67 0.97 -9.20 -2.65
CA TYR A 67 1.63 -9.24 -1.36
C TYR A 67 0.60 -8.92 -0.28
N ALA A 68 0.63 -9.65 0.82
CA ALA A 68 -0.25 -9.40 1.96
C ALA A 68 0.57 -9.38 3.23
N LYS A 69 0.28 -8.43 4.11
CA LYS A 69 0.91 -8.36 5.41
C LYS A 69 -0.13 -8.01 6.47
N ARG A 70 -0.12 -8.76 7.55
CA ARG A 70 -0.97 -8.51 8.71
C ARG A 70 -0.08 -8.15 9.89
N LEU A 71 -0.34 -7.02 10.53
CA LEU A 71 0.35 -6.67 11.76
C LEU A 71 -0.21 -7.52 12.90
N GLU A 72 0.67 -8.08 13.71
CA GLU A 72 0.26 -8.82 14.89
C GLU A 72 -0.19 -7.90 16.00
N ARG A 73 0.35 -6.69 16.03
CA ARG A 73 -0.03 -5.67 17.01
C ARG A 73 -0.25 -4.36 16.30
N GLY A 74 -1.24 -3.62 16.75
CA GLY A 74 -1.53 -2.30 16.21
C GLY A 74 -2.13 -2.35 14.83
N ARG A 75 -2.04 -1.23 14.15
CA ARG A 75 -2.58 -1.03 12.81
C ARG A 75 -1.58 -0.27 11.97
N PHE A 76 -1.67 -0.45 10.66
CA PHE A 76 -1.02 0.48 9.76
C PHE A 76 -1.64 1.86 9.91
N ILE A 77 -0.88 2.89 9.59
CA ILE A 77 -1.38 4.26 9.64
C ILE A 77 -1.97 4.58 8.27
N TRP A 78 -3.27 4.76 8.22
CA TRP A 78 -4.00 5.00 6.99
C TRP A 78 -4.41 6.46 6.89
N PRO A 79 -4.47 7.04 5.68
CA PRO A 79 -5.15 8.31 5.49
C PRO A 79 -6.63 8.19 5.83
N SER A 80 -7.33 9.32 5.92
CA SER A 80 -8.77 9.30 6.13
C SER A 80 -9.47 8.46 5.07
N ALA A 81 -10.42 7.62 5.51
CA ALA A 81 -11.17 6.76 4.58
C ALA A 81 -11.96 7.56 3.54
N THR A 82 -12.20 8.84 3.79
CA THR A 82 -12.90 9.71 2.85
C THR A 82 -12.00 10.35 1.81
N ALA A 83 -10.69 10.14 1.91
CA ALA A 83 -9.73 10.74 0.98
C ALA A 83 -9.76 10.10 -0.41
N GLY A 84 -10.41 8.94 -0.56
CA GLY A 84 -10.49 8.24 -1.83
C GLY A 84 -9.18 7.53 -2.18
N VAL A 85 -8.65 7.79 -3.36
CA VAL A 85 -7.38 7.21 -3.81
C VAL A 85 -6.31 8.28 -3.67
N VAL A 86 -5.23 7.97 -2.96
CA VAL A 86 -4.11 8.89 -2.79
C VAL A 86 -2.83 8.25 -3.30
N SER A 87 -1.89 9.10 -3.71
CA SER A 87 -0.57 8.65 -4.17
C SER A 87 0.44 8.87 -3.05
N ILE A 88 1.28 7.87 -2.82
CA ILE A 88 2.39 7.96 -1.87
C ILE A 88 3.67 7.52 -2.58
N SER A 89 4.82 7.86 -2.00
CA SER A 89 6.09 7.44 -2.55
C SER A 89 6.43 6.00 -2.14
N ALA A 90 7.37 5.39 -2.84
CA ALA A 90 7.87 4.07 -2.46
C ALA A 90 8.49 4.09 -1.06
N SER A 91 9.17 5.18 -0.70
CA SER A 91 9.73 5.34 0.66
C SER A 91 8.63 5.40 1.72
N GLN A 92 7.57 6.13 1.44
CA GLN A 92 6.42 6.20 2.36
C GLN A 92 5.77 4.83 2.54
N LEU A 93 5.65 4.06 1.46
CA LEU A 93 5.13 2.70 1.54
C LEU A 93 6.02 1.81 2.41
N ALA A 94 7.32 1.93 2.28
CA ALA A 94 8.27 1.16 3.09
C ALA A 94 8.07 1.45 4.58
N TYR A 95 7.97 2.72 4.95
CA TYR A 95 7.69 3.09 6.34
C TYR A 95 6.33 2.57 6.80
N MET A 96 5.32 2.68 5.96
CA MET A 96 4.00 2.18 6.27
C MET A 96 4.01 0.70 6.57
N LEU A 97 4.73 -0.09 5.77
CA LEU A 97 4.84 -1.54 5.95
C LEU A 97 5.55 -1.91 7.25
N ASP A 98 6.38 -1.04 7.77
CA ASP A 98 7.05 -1.23 9.06
C ASP A 98 6.22 -0.74 10.25
N GLY A 99 5.00 -0.27 10.00
CA GLY A 99 4.14 0.26 11.05
C GLY A 99 4.57 1.63 11.56
N ILE A 100 5.40 2.33 10.81
CA ILE A 100 5.91 3.65 11.17
C ILE A 100 5.01 4.72 10.57
N ASP A 101 4.94 5.88 11.20
CA ASP A 101 4.20 7.00 10.64
C ASP A 101 4.89 7.51 9.38
N TRP A 102 4.43 7.06 8.24
CA TRP A 102 5.01 7.37 6.94
C TRP A 102 4.75 8.81 6.49
N ARG A 103 3.81 9.51 7.15
CA ARG A 103 3.51 10.90 6.82
C ARG A 103 4.61 11.83 7.29
N ASN A 104 5.30 11.43 8.35
CA ASN A 104 6.30 12.26 8.99
C ASN A 104 7.42 11.40 9.59
N PRO A 105 8.09 10.59 8.77
CA PRO A 105 8.99 9.54 9.28
C PRO A 105 10.19 10.06 10.05
N HIS A 106 10.68 11.24 9.72
CA HIS A 106 11.82 11.80 10.44
C HIS A 106 11.46 12.24 11.86
N HIS A 107 10.18 12.34 12.18
CA HIS A 107 9.76 12.56 13.54
C HIS A 107 9.47 11.26 14.25
N SER A 108 8.93 10.29 13.54
CA SER A 108 8.52 9.06 14.15
C SER A 108 9.69 8.25 14.64
N TRP A 109 10.98 8.53 14.20
CA TRP A 109 11.98 7.76 14.62
C TRP A 109 13.25 8.37 14.82
N ARG A 110 13.38 8.88 15.67
CA ARG A 110 14.42 9.45 16.02
C ARG A 110 15.07 8.70 16.98
N PRO A 111 15.58 7.81 16.77
CA PRO A 111 16.10 7.06 17.79
C PRO A 111 17.21 7.80 18.34
N SER A 112 17.09 8.24 18.40
CA SER A 112 17.78 8.54 18.70
C SER A 112 18.76 8.60 18.65
N VAL A 113 18.83 8.82 18.24
CA VAL A 113 19.32 8.73 17.92
C VAL A 113 20.06 8.36 18.10
N ALA A 114 20.26 8.14 18.22
CA ALA A 114 20.72 7.83 18.33
C ALA A 114 21.18 7.42 18.22
N GLY A 115 21.23 7.50 18.24
CA GLY A 115 21.61 7.24 18.04
C GLY A 115 21.87 6.94 17.89
#